data_ad062c49e19c84a3d0c40fb27460639f
#
_entry.id   ad062c49e19c84a3d0c40fb27460639f
#
_cell.length_a   1.000
_cell.length_b   1.000
_cell.length_c   1.000
_cell.angle_alpha   90.00
_cell.angle_beta   90.00
_cell.angle_gamma   90.00
#
_symmetry.space_group_name_H-M   'P 1'
#
loop_
_entity.id
_entity.type
_entity.pdbx_description
1 polymer ?
#
loop_
_entity_poly.entity_id
_entity_poly.type
_entity_poly.pdbx_seq_one_letter_code
_entity_poly.pdbx_strand_id
1 'polypeptide(L)'
;MNPTELKARTKTFALRIIKLTRAIPKSDDAGRVIAKQIVRSGTSVAANYRASCRARSQAEFIAKIGTVEEEADETALWLELLVESGIMPARKLSALLNEANELTAIMAASRKTASGK
;
A
#
# COMPACT_ATOMS: atom_id res chain seq x y z
N MET A 1 11.18 -8.04 -10.64
CA MET A 1 11.61 -6.74 -10.06
C MET A 1 12.48 -7.03 -8.84
N ASN A 2 13.64 -6.37 -8.74
CA ASN A 2 14.60 -6.65 -7.67
C ASN A 2 14.26 -5.85 -6.39
N PRO A 3 14.87 -6.22 -5.25
CA PRO A 3 14.59 -5.53 -3.98
C PRO A 3 14.88 -4.03 -3.99
N THR A 4 15.94 -3.59 -4.70
CA THR A 4 16.26 -2.16 -4.80
C THR A 4 15.14 -1.39 -5.47
N GLU A 5 14.60 -1.93 -6.57
CA GLU A 5 13.49 -1.32 -7.29
C GLU A 5 12.21 -1.32 -6.46
N LEU A 6 11.94 -2.40 -5.74
CA LEU A 6 10.74 -2.49 -4.90
C LEU A 6 10.81 -1.59 -3.67
N LYS A 7 12.01 -1.40 -3.08
CA LYS A 7 12.18 -0.43 -2.01
C LYS A 7 11.85 0.98 -2.49
N ALA A 8 12.35 1.34 -3.67
CA ALA A 8 12.08 2.65 -4.27
C ALA A 8 10.60 2.79 -4.63
N ARG A 9 10.02 1.74 -5.22
CA ARG A 9 8.62 1.75 -5.68
C ARG A 9 7.64 1.87 -4.51
N THR A 10 7.86 1.12 -3.42
CA THR A 10 7.00 1.20 -2.24
C THR A 10 7.14 2.54 -1.52
N LYS A 11 8.34 3.12 -1.51
CA LYS A 11 8.57 4.46 -0.94
C LYS A 11 7.83 5.52 -1.76
N THR A 12 7.91 5.44 -3.09
CA THR A 12 7.18 6.34 -3.98
C THR A 12 5.66 6.23 -3.76
N PHE A 13 5.17 5.01 -3.61
CA PHE A 13 3.77 4.76 -3.31
C PHE A 13 3.36 5.46 -2.00
N ALA A 14 4.15 5.30 -0.94
CA ALA A 14 3.89 5.94 0.35
C ALA A 14 3.84 7.47 0.23
N LEU A 15 4.77 8.05 -0.53
CA LEU A 15 4.79 9.50 -0.76
C LEU A 15 3.56 9.97 -1.52
N ARG A 16 3.11 9.20 -2.52
CA ARG A 16 1.90 9.51 -3.27
C ARG A 16 0.66 9.45 -2.39
N ILE A 17 0.60 8.49 -1.46
CA ILE A 17 -0.50 8.38 -0.50
C ILE A 17 -0.52 9.63 0.41
N ILE A 18 0.64 10.01 0.95
CA ILE A 18 0.73 11.21 1.80
C ILE A 18 0.24 12.44 1.04
N LYS A 19 0.67 12.60 -0.21
CA LYS A 19 0.25 13.73 -1.05
C LYS A 19 -1.27 13.72 -1.28
N LEU A 20 -1.83 12.53 -1.53
CA LEU A 20 -3.26 12.37 -1.72
C LEU A 20 -4.07 12.87 -0.52
N THR A 21 -3.62 12.55 0.70
CA THR A 21 -4.37 12.93 1.90
C THR A 21 -4.52 14.43 2.06
N ARG A 22 -3.58 15.20 1.50
CA ARG A 22 -3.66 16.67 1.54
C ARG A 22 -4.79 17.23 0.66
N ALA A 23 -5.26 16.42 -0.30
CA ALA A 23 -6.36 16.80 -1.19
C ALA A 23 -7.73 16.33 -0.68
N ILE A 24 -7.77 15.49 0.35
CA ILE A 24 -9.04 15.03 0.94
C ILE A 24 -9.66 16.21 1.71
N PRO A 25 -10.95 16.54 1.43
CA PRO A 25 -11.60 17.66 2.12
C PRO A 25 -11.59 17.48 3.65
N LYS A 26 -11.04 18.47 4.34
CA LYS A 26 -10.92 18.42 5.82
C LYS A 26 -12.25 18.63 6.53
N SER A 27 -13.24 19.15 5.83
CA SER A 27 -14.60 19.31 6.34
C SER A 27 -15.42 18.04 6.32
N ASP A 28 -14.96 17.00 5.62
CA ASP A 28 -15.65 15.71 5.53
C ASP A 28 -15.21 14.80 6.66
N ASP A 29 -16.13 14.43 7.55
CA ASP A 29 -15.81 13.61 8.72
C ASP A 29 -15.25 12.24 8.33
N ALA A 30 -15.92 11.55 7.40
CA ALA A 30 -15.45 10.25 6.92
C ALA A 30 -14.11 10.39 6.21
N GLY A 31 -13.94 11.47 5.44
CA GLY A 31 -12.67 11.76 4.75
C GLY A 31 -11.50 11.88 5.73
N ARG A 32 -11.71 12.54 6.87
CA ARG A 32 -10.66 12.67 7.89
C ARG A 32 -10.26 11.32 8.47
N VAL A 33 -11.24 10.45 8.73
CA VAL A 33 -10.96 9.09 9.25
C VAL A 33 -10.19 8.28 8.21
N ILE A 34 -10.65 8.29 6.95
CA ILE A 34 -10.00 7.56 5.88
C ILE A 34 -8.58 8.08 5.64
N ALA A 35 -8.37 9.41 5.71
CA ALA A 35 -7.04 10.00 5.54
C ALA A 35 -6.03 9.41 6.54
N LYS A 36 -6.43 9.27 7.80
CA LYS A 36 -5.56 8.68 8.83
C LYS A 36 -5.26 7.21 8.54
N GLN A 37 -6.28 6.45 8.14
CA GLN A 37 -6.11 5.03 7.86
C GLN A 37 -5.25 4.79 6.62
N ILE A 38 -5.45 5.58 5.57
CA ILE A 38 -4.71 5.37 4.32
C ILE A 38 -3.24 5.77 4.47
N VAL A 39 -2.92 6.80 5.26
CA VAL A 39 -1.52 7.14 5.56
C VAL A 39 -0.88 5.99 6.33
N ARG A 40 -1.56 5.46 7.34
CA ARG A 40 -1.05 4.33 8.13
C ARG A 40 -0.76 3.13 7.23
N SER A 41 -1.75 2.70 6.43
CA SER A 41 -1.58 1.50 5.59
C SER A 41 -0.59 1.73 4.46
N GLY A 42 -0.66 2.87 3.78
CA GLY A 42 0.21 3.18 2.65
C GLY A 42 1.69 3.31 3.04
N THR A 43 1.97 3.94 4.19
CA THR A 43 3.35 4.06 4.68
C THR A 43 3.84 2.72 5.24
N SER A 44 2.93 1.90 5.79
CA SER A 44 3.25 0.57 6.27
C SER A 44 3.73 -0.35 5.15
N VAL A 45 3.23 -0.17 3.93
CA VAL A 45 3.70 -0.92 2.75
C VAL A 45 5.22 -0.73 2.58
N ALA A 46 5.68 0.51 2.59
CA ALA A 46 7.11 0.82 2.45
C ALA A 46 7.93 0.33 3.65
N ALA A 47 7.44 0.57 4.85
CA ALA A 47 8.16 0.21 6.08
C ALA A 47 8.34 -1.30 6.19
N ASN A 48 7.28 -2.07 5.94
CA ASN A 48 7.34 -3.53 6.04
C ASN A 48 8.11 -4.15 4.88
N TYR A 49 8.05 -3.57 3.68
CA TYR A 49 8.89 -4.07 2.59
C TYR A 49 10.37 -3.90 2.91
N ARG A 50 10.75 -2.72 3.41
CA ARG A 50 12.13 -2.46 3.85
C ARG A 50 12.57 -3.46 4.92
N ALA A 51 11.67 -3.75 5.89
CA ALA A 51 11.94 -4.72 6.94
C ALA A 51 12.14 -6.14 6.37
N SER A 52 11.35 -6.51 5.34
CA SER A 52 11.48 -7.82 4.71
C SER A 52 12.85 -8.03 4.07
N CYS A 53 13.44 -6.96 3.55
CA CYS A 53 14.77 -7.01 2.92
C CYS A 53 15.88 -7.28 3.94
N ARG A 54 15.60 -7.14 5.24
CA ARG A 54 16.55 -7.40 6.33
C ARG A 54 16.11 -8.59 7.18
N ALA A 55 15.20 -9.41 6.65
CA ALA A 55 14.73 -10.59 7.36
C ALA A 55 15.88 -11.55 7.65
N ARG A 56 15.86 -12.15 8.85
CA ARG A 56 16.93 -13.04 9.32
C ARG A 56 16.64 -14.50 9.04
N SER A 57 15.49 -14.80 8.48
CA SER A 57 15.09 -16.17 8.13
C SER A 57 14.06 -16.15 7.01
N GLN A 58 13.89 -17.29 6.35
CA GLN A 58 12.86 -17.47 5.34
C GLN A 58 11.46 -17.22 5.93
N ALA A 59 11.20 -17.75 7.13
CA ALA A 59 9.93 -17.60 7.79
C ALA A 59 9.64 -16.13 8.10
N GLU A 60 10.63 -15.37 8.56
CA GLU A 60 10.49 -13.94 8.82
C GLU A 60 10.21 -13.16 7.54
N PHE A 61 10.93 -13.51 6.45
CA PHE A 61 10.70 -12.88 5.15
C PHE A 61 9.25 -13.10 4.68
N ILE A 62 8.77 -14.34 4.72
CA ILE A 62 7.42 -14.70 4.31
C ILE A 62 6.38 -13.91 5.13
N ALA A 63 6.58 -13.85 6.45
CA ALA A 63 5.68 -13.12 7.34
C ALA A 63 5.64 -11.63 7.00
N LYS A 64 6.81 -11.01 6.77
CA LYS A 64 6.89 -9.57 6.44
C LYS A 64 6.25 -9.29 5.08
N ILE A 65 6.52 -10.10 4.07
CA ILE A 65 5.90 -9.94 2.74
C ILE A 65 4.39 -10.09 2.82
N GLY A 66 3.89 -11.04 3.64
CA GLY A 66 2.46 -11.19 3.89
C GLY A 66 1.84 -9.91 4.46
N THR A 67 2.55 -9.25 5.38
CA THR A 67 2.10 -7.97 5.93
C THR A 67 2.06 -6.88 4.86
N VAL A 68 3.08 -6.82 3.99
CA VAL A 68 3.10 -5.84 2.89
C VAL A 68 1.90 -6.06 1.97
N GLU A 69 1.62 -7.31 1.63
CA GLU A 69 0.48 -7.68 0.80
C GLU A 69 -0.84 -7.19 1.42
N GLU A 70 -1.04 -7.47 2.72
CA GLU A 70 -2.25 -7.05 3.44
C GLU A 70 -2.39 -5.53 3.48
N GLU A 71 -1.31 -4.82 3.75
CA GLU A 71 -1.33 -3.36 3.86
C GLU A 71 -1.57 -2.68 2.51
N ALA A 72 -1.04 -3.26 1.43
CA ALA A 72 -1.29 -2.75 0.07
C ALA A 72 -2.77 -2.97 -0.31
N ASP A 73 -3.33 -4.12 0.04
CA ASP A 73 -4.74 -4.42 -0.21
C ASP A 73 -5.65 -3.51 0.62
N GLU A 74 -5.30 -3.27 1.88
CA GLU A 74 -6.06 -2.35 2.74
C GLU A 74 -6.02 -0.93 2.15
N THR A 75 -4.88 -0.50 1.63
CA THR A 75 -4.76 0.81 1.00
C THR A 75 -5.68 0.91 -0.23
N ALA A 76 -5.75 -0.18 -1.02
CA ALA A 76 -6.68 -0.24 -2.16
C ALA A 76 -8.13 -0.07 -1.70
N LEU A 77 -8.51 -0.71 -0.58
CA LEU A 77 -9.85 -0.57 -0.02
C LEU A 77 -10.16 0.90 0.32
N TRP A 78 -9.23 1.58 1.01
CA TRP A 78 -9.46 2.99 1.36
C TRP A 78 -9.60 3.87 0.13
N LEU A 79 -8.82 3.60 -0.93
CA LEU A 79 -8.93 4.34 -2.20
C LEU A 79 -10.30 4.11 -2.84
N GLU A 80 -10.77 2.87 -2.87
CA GLU A 80 -12.09 2.53 -3.39
C GLU A 80 -13.18 3.26 -2.62
N LEU A 81 -13.08 3.29 -1.30
CA LEU A 81 -14.08 3.96 -0.45
C LEU A 81 -14.11 5.47 -0.69
N LEU A 82 -12.96 6.10 -0.92
CA LEU A 82 -12.90 7.52 -1.24
C LEU A 82 -13.65 7.84 -2.53
N VAL A 83 -13.54 6.97 -3.53
CA VAL A 83 -14.21 7.15 -4.82
C VAL A 83 -15.70 6.84 -4.69
N GLU A 84 -16.03 5.67 -4.15
CA GLU A 84 -17.41 5.17 -4.13
C GLU A 84 -18.32 5.97 -3.20
N SER A 85 -17.76 6.59 -2.17
CA SER A 85 -18.51 7.48 -1.28
C SER A 85 -18.68 8.88 -1.86
N GLY A 86 -17.99 9.20 -2.98
CA GLY A 86 -18.08 10.51 -3.60
C GLY A 86 -17.17 11.56 -2.97
N ILE A 87 -16.28 11.17 -2.03
CA ILE A 87 -15.36 12.12 -1.39
C ILE A 87 -14.31 12.62 -2.39
N MET A 88 -13.81 11.72 -3.26
CA MET A 88 -12.81 12.06 -4.28
C MET A 88 -13.24 11.50 -5.64
N PRO A 89 -12.91 12.21 -6.73
CA PRO A 89 -13.23 11.71 -8.06
C PRO A 89 -12.29 10.60 -8.50
N ALA A 90 -12.84 9.60 -9.22
CA ALA A 90 -12.08 8.44 -9.70
C ALA A 90 -10.82 8.83 -10.50
N ARG A 91 -10.91 9.88 -11.33
CA ARG A 91 -9.80 10.31 -12.18
C ARG A 91 -8.54 10.69 -11.40
N LYS A 92 -8.69 11.09 -10.14
CA LYS A 92 -7.55 11.48 -9.29
C LYS A 92 -6.93 10.30 -8.56
N LEU A 93 -7.66 9.18 -8.47
CA LEU A 93 -7.23 8.03 -7.66
C LEU A 93 -6.94 6.77 -8.48
N SER A 94 -7.39 6.70 -9.73
CA SER A 94 -7.29 5.47 -10.51
C SER A 94 -5.86 4.95 -10.68
N ALA A 95 -4.90 5.84 -10.94
CA ALA A 95 -3.49 5.44 -11.10
C ALA A 95 -2.93 4.86 -9.80
N LEU A 96 -3.28 5.48 -8.67
CA LEU A 96 -2.80 5.05 -7.36
C LEU A 96 -3.48 3.74 -6.93
N LEU A 97 -4.76 3.58 -7.26
CA LEU A 97 -5.49 2.33 -7.02
C LEU A 97 -4.87 1.18 -7.82
N ASN A 98 -4.54 1.43 -9.10
CA ASN A 98 -3.85 0.43 -9.92
C ASN A 98 -2.51 0.05 -9.30
N GLU A 99 -1.75 1.02 -8.81
CA GLU A 99 -0.47 0.75 -8.16
C GLU A 99 -0.64 -0.08 -6.89
N ALA A 100 -1.65 0.21 -6.07
CA ALA A 100 -1.93 -0.58 -4.87
C ALA A 100 -2.24 -2.04 -5.25
N ASN A 101 -3.05 -2.25 -6.28
CA ASN A 101 -3.40 -3.58 -6.74
C ASN A 101 -2.20 -4.33 -7.32
N GLU A 102 -1.32 -3.64 -8.07
CA GLU A 102 -0.10 -4.24 -8.60
C GLU A 102 0.86 -4.63 -7.49
N LEU A 103 1.04 -3.77 -6.49
CA LEU A 103 1.90 -4.08 -5.34
C LEU A 103 1.37 -5.28 -4.56
N THR A 104 0.05 -5.35 -4.37
CA THR A 104 -0.59 -6.51 -3.72
C THR A 104 -0.26 -7.80 -4.48
N ALA A 105 -0.40 -7.78 -5.81
CA ALA A 105 -0.11 -8.94 -6.66
C ALA A 105 1.36 -9.34 -6.63
N ILE A 106 2.27 -8.36 -6.68
CA ILE A 106 3.71 -8.60 -6.61
C ILE A 106 4.08 -9.26 -5.28
N MET A 107 3.53 -8.77 -4.17
CA MET A 107 3.82 -9.32 -2.85
C MET A 107 3.25 -10.72 -2.68
N ALA A 108 2.04 -10.97 -3.21
CA ALA A 108 1.45 -12.32 -3.20
C ALA A 108 2.33 -13.31 -3.95
N ALA A 109 2.81 -12.92 -5.13
CA ALA A 109 3.71 -13.77 -5.94
C ALA A 109 5.03 -14.02 -5.22
N SER A 110 5.61 -12.99 -4.61
CA SER A 110 6.86 -13.09 -3.86
C SER A 110 6.71 -14.05 -2.67
N ARG A 111 5.61 -13.94 -1.94
CA ARG A 111 5.31 -14.81 -0.79
C ARG A 111 5.17 -16.26 -1.24
N LYS A 112 4.46 -16.52 -2.32
CA LYS A 112 4.28 -17.87 -2.87
C LYS A 112 5.60 -18.49 -3.29
N THR A 113 6.42 -17.72 -4.01
CA THR A 113 7.75 -18.18 -4.44
C THR A 113 8.62 -18.52 -3.23
N ALA A 114 8.64 -17.68 -2.22
CA ALA A 114 9.45 -17.89 -1.02
C ALA A 114 8.98 -19.11 -0.22
N SER A 115 7.68 -19.41 -0.23
CA SER A 115 7.14 -20.56 0.50
C SER A 115 7.26 -21.88 -0.28
N GLY A 116 7.72 -21.82 -1.53
CA GLY A 116 7.87 -23.01 -2.37
C GLY A 116 6.56 -23.55 -2.93
N LYS A 117 5.53 -22.74 -2.96
CA LYS A 117 4.20 -23.17 -3.42
C LYS A 117 3.70 -22.36 -4.60
#